data_84bb144424701fa14d2f0ab46e5ec71f
#
_entry.id   84bb144424701fa14d2f0ab46e5ec71f
#
_cell.length_a   1.000
_cell.length_b   1.000
_cell.length_c   1.000
_cell.angle_alpha   90.00
_cell.angle_beta   90.00
_cell.angle_gamma   90.00
#
_symmetry.space_group_name_H-M   'P 1'
#
loop_
_entity.id
_entity.type
_entity.pdbx_description
1 polymer ?
#
loop_
_entity_poly.entity_id
_entity_poly.type
_entity_poly.pdbx_seq_one_letter_code
_entity_poly.pdbx_strand_id
1 'polypeptide(L)'
;QSDATTLDALNSVCAEQGVTHRVIVMADLGDLREGFWDKTEMVEVCCHVEQGLDHLHLAGVGVNLGCYGAVKPTPENMGQLVDIARAVEARIGRRLEIVSGGATSSYTLVHWGTMPQGINHLRIGETALLAKDLQVDWGIPDMDYLQRGTIYLEGEIVELRKKPTYPVGETMIDAFGRRPTYVDRGTRLRGLVAFGRADAGDLESLICREPGMTIIGGSSDHCIVDVEDCPRVLQVGDIVGFDLSYGHMLYATGRSDVSIVYTDA
;
A
#
# COMPACT_ATOMS: atom_id res chain seq x y z
N GLN A 1 -5.42 -5.18 17.79
CA GLN A 1 -4.58 -4.77 18.93
C GLN A 1 -3.46 -5.78 19.14
N SER A 2 -2.32 -5.31 19.64
CA SER A 2 -1.10 -6.12 19.77
C SER A 2 -0.37 -5.88 21.10
N ASP A 3 -1.05 -5.28 22.08
CA ASP A 3 -0.49 -4.97 23.39
C ASP A 3 -1.58 -4.99 24.48
N ALA A 4 -1.29 -5.65 25.60
CA ALA A 4 -2.23 -5.82 26.70
C ALA A 4 -2.55 -4.50 27.42
N THR A 5 -1.54 -3.65 27.63
CA THR A 5 -1.72 -2.35 28.28
C THR A 5 -2.63 -1.43 27.48
N THR A 6 -2.50 -1.49 26.16
CA THR A 6 -3.38 -0.74 25.24
C THR A 6 -4.83 -1.26 25.30
N LEU A 7 -5.03 -2.56 25.44
CA LEU A 7 -6.35 -3.16 25.60
C LEU A 7 -7.00 -2.71 26.92
N ASP A 8 -6.26 -2.72 28.02
CA ASP A 8 -6.74 -2.23 29.33
C ASP A 8 -7.13 -0.75 29.29
N ALA A 9 -6.29 0.09 28.65
CA ALA A 9 -6.59 1.51 28.46
C ALA A 9 -7.82 1.72 27.58
N LEU A 10 -7.96 0.96 26.49
CA LEU A 10 -9.13 1.01 25.61
C LEU A 10 -10.41 0.61 26.35
N ASN A 11 -10.35 -0.43 27.17
CA ASN A 11 -11.48 -0.86 28.01
C ASN A 11 -11.92 0.26 28.96
N SER A 12 -10.96 0.95 29.60
CA SER A 12 -11.24 2.05 30.51
C SER A 12 -11.94 3.22 29.81
N VAL A 13 -11.45 3.61 28.62
CA VAL A 13 -12.09 4.67 27.81
C VAL A 13 -13.48 4.26 27.36
N CYS A 14 -13.67 3.00 26.96
CA CYS A 14 -14.98 2.48 26.58
C CYS A 14 -15.96 2.48 27.76
N ALA A 15 -15.49 2.14 28.95
CA ALA A 15 -16.28 2.21 30.19
C ALA A 15 -16.75 3.65 30.50
N GLU A 16 -15.83 4.63 30.39
CA GLU A 16 -16.16 6.06 30.60
C GLU A 16 -17.20 6.57 29.59
N GLN A 17 -17.17 6.05 28.37
CA GLN A 17 -18.11 6.43 27.32
C GLN A 17 -19.39 5.58 27.29
N GLY A 18 -19.49 4.56 28.12
CA GLY A 18 -20.65 3.65 28.16
C GLY A 18 -20.85 2.84 26.87
N VAL A 19 -19.77 2.51 26.16
CA VAL A 19 -19.79 1.73 24.90
C VAL A 19 -19.04 0.43 25.04
N THR A 20 -19.34 -0.55 24.17
CA THR A 20 -18.54 -1.76 24.00
C THR A 20 -17.85 -1.72 22.66
N HIS A 21 -16.52 -1.92 22.63
CA HIS A 21 -15.72 -1.90 21.41
C HIS A 21 -15.29 -3.32 21.01
N ARG A 22 -15.36 -3.62 19.71
CA ARG A 22 -14.95 -4.91 19.17
C ARG A 22 -13.46 -4.87 18.81
N VAL A 23 -12.71 -5.89 19.23
CA VAL A 23 -11.27 -5.97 18.99
C VAL A 23 -10.87 -7.25 18.28
N ILE A 24 -9.85 -7.16 17.45
CA ILE A 24 -9.08 -8.28 16.88
C ILE A 24 -7.70 -8.22 17.50
N VAL A 25 -7.26 -9.30 18.11
CA VAL A 25 -5.90 -9.45 18.66
C VAL A 25 -4.99 -10.00 17.57
N MET A 26 -3.82 -9.38 17.38
CA MET A 26 -2.94 -9.66 16.26
C MET A 26 -1.80 -10.61 16.65
N ALA A 27 -1.55 -11.62 15.81
CA ALA A 27 -0.36 -12.46 15.85
C ALA A 27 0.71 -11.89 14.92
N ASP A 28 1.97 -11.92 15.34
CA ASP A 28 3.10 -11.79 14.42
C ASP A 28 3.54 -13.19 13.97
N LEU A 29 3.47 -13.44 12.68
CA LEU A 29 3.88 -14.70 12.06
C LEU A 29 5.12 -14.53 11.16
N GLY A 30 5.97 -13.55 11.50
CA GLY A 30 7.26 -13.36 10.88
C GLY A 30 7.44 -12.07 10.11
N ASP A 31 6.38 -11.25 9.93
CA ASP A 31 6.51 -9.93 9.27
C ASP A 31 7.19 -8.88 10.17
N LEU A 32 7.26 -9.14 11.48
CA LEU A 32 7.96 -8.36 12.50
C LEU A 32 7.50 -6.89 12.57
N ARG A 33 6.21 -6.64 12.33
CA ARG A 33 5.60 -5.32 12.43
C ARG A 33 4.76 -5.19 13.71
N GLU A 34 3.56 -5.76 13.73
CA GLU A 34 2.68 -5.77 14.90
C GLU A 34 2.17 -7.17 15.17
N GLY A 35 1.90 -7.45 16.43
CA GLY A 35 1.34 -8.73 16.87
C GLY A 35 2.15 -9.37 17.97
N PHE A 36 1.51 -10.32 18.66
CA PHE A 36 2.17 -11.16 19.64
C PHE A 36 3.04 -12.20 18.93
N TRP A 37 4.32 -12.22 19.26
CA TRP A 37 5.27 -13.21 18.76
C TRP A 37 5.09 -14.56 19.48
N ASP A 38 4.91 -14.51 20.81
CA ASP A 38 4.60 -15.70 21.60
C ASP A 38 3.11 -16.04 21.50
N LYS A 39 2.83 -17.23 20.96
CA LYS A 39 1.45 -17.71 20.76
C LYS A 39 0.74 -17.99 22.08
N THR A 40 1.48 -18.39 23.13
CA THR A 40 0.92 -18.66 24.45
C THR A 40 0.50 -17.34 25.10
N GLU A 41 1.35 -16.33 25.06
CA GLU A 41 1.04 -14.99 25.54
C GLU A 41 -0.20 -14.41 24.82
N MET A 42 -0.27 -14.57 23.51
CA MET A 42 -1.42 -14.11 22.72
C MET A 42 -2.74 -14.77 23.18
N VAL A 43 -2.72 -16.09 23.43
CA VAL A 43 -3.90 -16.82 23.93
C VAL A 43 -4.31 -16.31 25.32
N GLU A 44 -3.35 -16.06 26.22
CA GLU A 44 -3.63 -15.51 27.55
C GLU A 44 -4.23 -14.10 27.46
N VAL A 45 -3.72 -13.24 26.57
CA VAL A 45 -4.27 -11.90 26.33
C VAL A 45 -5.69 -11.98 25.75
N CYS A 46 -5.95 -12.90 24.83
CA CYS A 46 -7.32 -13.13 24.34
C CYS A 46 -8.28 -13.55 25.48
N CYS A 47 -7.82 -14.42 26.37
CA CYS A 47 -8.60 -14.81 27.56
C CYS A 47 -8.82 -13.63 28.50
N HIS A 48 -7.82 -12.79 28.71
CA HIS A 48 -7.94 -11.57 29.50
C HIS A 48 -9.00 -10.61 28.92
N VAL A 49 -8.99 -10.41 27.60
CA VAL A 49 -10.03 -9.59 26.92
C VAL A 49 -11.41 -10.15 27.16
N GLU A 50 -11.58 -11.47 26.97
CA GLU A 50 -12.89 -12.13 27.07
C GLU A 50 -13.46 -12.16 28.48
N GLN A 51 -12.62 -12.32 29.51
CA GLN A 51 -13.04 -12.59 30.89
C GLN A 51 -12.86 -11.42 31.83
N GLY A 52 -12.04 -10.43 31.45
CA GLY A 52 -11.64 -9.35 32.35
C GLY A 52 -11.94 -7.94 31.83
N LEU A 53 -12.31 -7.77 30.56
CA LEU A 53 -12.50 -6.46 29.95
C LEU A 53 -13.94 -6.30 29.45
N ASP A 54 -14.88 -5.97 30.37
CA ASP A 54 -16.33 -5.95 30.14
C ASP A 54 -16.78 -4.98 29.02
N HIS A 55 -15.96 -3.99 28.68
CA HIS A 55 -16.24 -3.01 27.65
C HIS A 55 -15.54 -3.30 26.31
N LEU A 56 -14.85 -4.46 26.23
CA LEU A 56 -14.32 -4.98 24.97
C LEU A 56 -15.02 -6.29 24.60
N HIS A 57 -15.23 -6.47 23.31
CA HIS A 57 -15.69 -7.74 22.74
C HIS A 57 -14.58 -8.33 21.89
N LEU A 58 -14.07 -9.49 22.27
CA LEU A 58 -13.09 -10.23 21.47
C LEU A 58 -13.78 -10.78 20.20
N ALA A 59 -13.72 -10.02 19.12
CA ALA A 59 -14.29 -10.40 17.84
C ALA A 59 -13.46 -11.49 17.14
N GLY A 60 -12.15 -11.49 17.35
CA GLY A 60 -11.31 -12.47 16.69
C GLY A 60 -9.81 -12.26 16.85
N VAL A 61 -9.08 -13.01 16.02
CA VAL A 61 -7.63 -12.93 15.87
C VAL A 61 -7.26 -12.59 14.45
N GLY A 62 -6.06 -12.04 14.24
CA GLY A 62 -5.60 -11.67 12.91
C GLY A 62 -4.09 -11.71 12.77
N VAL A 63 -3.64 -11.60 11.53
CA VAL A 63 -2.23 -11.45 11.15
C VAL A 63 -2.10 -10.36 10.11
N ASN A 64 -0.91 -9.81 9.96
CA ASN A 64 -0.54 -9.02 8.79
C ASN A 64 0.79 -9.54 8.23
N LEU A 65 0.87 -9.69 6.91
CA LEU A 65 2.05 -10.16 6.20
C LEU A 65 2.26 -9.33 4.94
N GLY A 66 3.51 -9.28 4.48
CA GLY A 66 3.88 -8.56 3.25
C GLY A 66 3.99 -7.04 3.43
N CYS A 67 4.16 -6.56 4.66
CA CYS A 67 4.32 -5.14 4.96
C CYS A 67 5.80 -4.79 5.24
N TYR A 68 6.22 -4.89 6.50
CA TYR A 68 7.58 -4.54 6.92
C TYR A 68 8.59 -5.62 6.52
N GLY A 69 8.34 -6.86 6.89
CA GLY A 69 9.22 -8.00 6.61
C GLY A 69 9.09 -8.55 5.19
N ALA A 70 8.14 -8.04 4.41
CA ALA A 70 7.80 -8.56 3.08
C ALA A 70 7.54 -10.08 3.05
N VAL A 71 7.06 -10.65 4.17
CA VAL A 71 6.80 -12.07 4.31
C VAL A 71 5.61 -12.47 3.43
N LYS A 72 5.85 -13.41 2.52
CA LYS A 72 4.80 -13.92 1.63
C LYS A 72 3.76 -14.71 2.41
N PRO A 73 2.46 -14.43 2.24
CA PRO A 73 1.39 -15.29 2.72
C PRO A 73 1.44 -16.68 2.09
N THR A 74 1.35 -17.71 2.91
CA THR A 74 1.34 -19.11 2.48
C THR A 74 0.27 -19.92 3.23
N PRO A 75 -0.18 -21.07 2.70
CA PRO A 75 -1.09 -21.93 3.44
C PRO A 75 -0.55 -22.32 4.82
N GLU A 76 0.76 -22.45 4.98
CA GLU A 76 1.40 -22.84 6.23
C GLU A 76 1.29 -21.76 7.30
N ASN A 77 1.63 -20.48 6.98
CA ASN A 77 1.53 -19.40 7.95
C ASN A 77 0.06 -19.03 8.24
N MET A 78 -0.83 -19.12 7.26
CA MET A 78 -2.27 -19.00 7.51
C MET A 78 -2.80 -20.16 8.37
N GLY A 79 -2.30 -21.37 8.19
CA GLY A 79 -2.61 -22.54 9.06
C GLY A 79 -2.22 -22.28 10.52
N GLN A 80 -1.08 -21.64 10.77
CA GLN A 80 -0.68 -21.25 12.13
C GLN A 80 -1.68 -20.28 12.78
N LEU A 81 -2.23 -19.33 12.02
CA LEU A 81 -3.27 -18.44 12.54
C LEU A 81 -4.55 -19.20 12.89
N VAL A 82 -4.94 -20.19 12.07
CA VAL A 82 -6.09 -21.05 12.36
C VAL A 82 -5.87 -21.85 13.64
N ASP A 83 -4.65 -22.36 13.88
CA ASP A 83 -4.32 -23.09 15.10
C ASP A 83 -4.36 -22.18 16.34
N ILE A 84 -3.90 -20.93 16.22
CA ILE A 84 -4.04 -19.92 17.29
C ILE A 84 -5.53 -19.66 17.57
N ALA A 85 -6.33 -19.46 16.53
CA ALA A 85 -7.77 -19.24 16.70
C ALA A 85 -8.45 -20.39 17.44
N ARG A 86 -8.14 -21.64 17.08
CA ARG A 86 -8.65 -22.84 17.77
C ARG A 86 -8.20 -22.92 19.24
N ALA A 87 -6.95 -22.55 19.53
CA ALA A 87 -6.45 -22.50 20.90
C ALA A 87 -7.18 -21.46 21.75
N VAL A 88 -7.44 -20.29 21.20
CA VAL A 88 -8.24 -19.25 21.84
C VAL A 88 -9.67 -19.75 22.07
N GLU A 89 -10.34 -20.25 21.03
CA GLU A 89 -11.71 -20.78 21.10
C GLU A 89 -11.88 -21.85 22.20
N ALA A 90 -10.90 -22.75 22.30
CA ALA A 90 -10.90 -23.82 23.34
C ALA A 90 -10.80 -23.24 24.77
N ARG A 91 -10.10 -22.11 24.94
CA ARG A 91 -9.91 -21.47 26.25
C ARG A 91 -11.10 -20.59 26.65
N ILE A 92 -11.71 -19.89 25.70
CA ILE A 92 -12.84 -19.00 25.97
C ILE A 92 -14.21 -19.71 25.90
N GLY A 93 -14.27 -20.94 25.37
CA GLY A 93 -15.47 -21.76 25.29
C GLY A 93 -16.47 -21.33 24.19
N ARG A 94 -16.07 -20.51 23.23
CA ARG A 94 -16.89 -20.12 22.08
C ARG A 94 -16.06 -19.95 20.79
N ARG A 95 -16.75 -19.91 19.66
CA ARG A 95 -16.14 -19.59 18.37
C ARG A 95 -15.81 -18.12 18.27
N LEU A 96 -14.70 -17.82 17.62
CA LEU A 96 -14.37 -16.47 17.16
C LEU A 96 -15.17 -16.12 15.90
N GLU A 97 -15.63 -14.87 15.81
CA GLU A 97 -16.37 -14.38 14.67
C GLU A 97 -15.45 -14.10 13.48
N ILE A 98 -14.21 -13.67 13.78
CA ILE A 98 -13.23 -13.22 12.79
C ILE A 98 -11.91 -13.96 12.98
N VAL A 99 -11.45 -14.57 11.91
CA VAL A 99 -10.06 -15.03 11.74
C VAL A 99 -9.50 -14.30 10.51
N SER A 100 -8.76 -13.21 10.77
CA SER A 100 -8.35 -12.26 9.75
C SER A 100 -6.98 -12.61 9.17
N GLY A 101 -6.95 -13.15 7.96
CA GLY A 101 -5.76 -13.66 7.27
C GLY A 101 -4.86 -12.58 6.65
N GLY A 102 -5.03 -11.31 6.99
CA GLY A 102 -4.13 -10.26 6.53
C GLY A 102 -4.77 -9.26 5.57
N ALA A 103 -3.93 -8.69 4.74
CA ALA A 103 -4.25 -7.58 3.83
C ALA A 103 -4.27 -8.03 2.35
N THR A 104 -4.02 -7.11 1.44
CA THR A 104 -3.95 -7.32 -0.01
C THR A 104 -3.04 -8.50 -0.40
N SER A 105 -1.86 -8.62 0.22
CA SER A 105 -0.91 -9.69 -0.06
C SER A 105 -1.52 -11.09 0.09
N SER A 106 -2.39 -11.28 1.07
CA SER A 106 -3.06 -12.57 1.33
C SER A 106 -4.18 -12.90 0.33
N TYR A 107 -4.62 -11.95 -0.47
CA TYR A 107 -5.59 -12.19 -1.52
C TYR A 107 -5.09 -13.18 -2.58
N THR A 108 -3.79 -13.28 -2.76
CA THR A 108 -3.16 -14.29 -3.64
C THR A 108 -3.58 -15.71 -3.30
N LEU A 109 -3.75 -16.04 -2.00
CA LEU A 109 -4.21 -17.37 -1.58
C LEU A 109 -5.68 -17.63 -1.94
N VAL A 110 -6.50 -16.56 -1.97
CA VAL A 110 -7.89 -16.67 -2.45
C VAL A 110 -7.91 -16.89 -3.96
N HIS A 111 -7.10 -16.13 -4.70
CA HIS A 111 -6.96 -16.25 -6.15
C HIS A 111 -6.55 -17.67 -6.58
N TRP A 112 -5.61 -18.27 -5.88
CA TRP A 112 -5.14 -19.63 -6.18
C TRP A 112 -5.98 -20.74 -5.52
N GLY A 113 -7.02 -20.40 -4.76
CA GLY A 113 -7.85 -21.39 -4.06
C GLY A 113 -7.11 -22.17 -2.98
N THR A 114 -6.04 -21.59 -2.41
CA THR A 114 -5.16 -22.22 -1.41
C THR A 114 -5.30 -21.66 0.00
N MET A 115 -6.24 -20.73 0.21
CA MET A 115 -6.51 -20.17 1.54
C MET A 115 -7.01 -21.28 2.47
N PRO A 116 -6.39 -21.50 3.65
CA PRO A 116 -6.83 -22.53 4.60
C PRO A 116 -8.26 -22.28 5.08
N GLN A 117 -8.99 -23.37 5.25
CA GLN A 117 -10.31 -23.31 5.86
C GLN A 117 -10.20 -22.82 7.32
N GLY A 118 -11.02 -21.86 7.68
CA GLY A 118 -11.00 -21.19 8.98
C GLY A 118 -10.63 -19.72 8.90
N ILE A 119 -9.92 -19.30 7.85
CA ILE A 119 -9.78 -17.88 7.54
C ILE A 119 -11.07 -17.38 6.87
N ASN A 120 -11.69 -16.36 7.45
CA ASN A 120 -12.98 -15.86 6.99
C ASN A 120 -13.02 -14.34 6.74
N HIS A 121 -11.87 -13.66 6.87
CA HIS A 121 -11.79 -12.22 6.75
C HIS A 121 -10.42 -11.78 6.19
N LEU A 122 -10.43 -10.79 5.29
CA LEU A 122 -9.25 -10.06 4.81
C LEU A 122 -9.50 -8.56 4.90
N ARG A 123 -8.44 -7.79 5.06
CA ARG A 123 -8.44 -6.33 5.07
C ARG A 123 -7.79 -5.81 3.79
N ILE A 124 -8.56 -5.79 2.71
CA ILE A 124 -8.08 -5.41 1.38
C ILE A 124 -8.22 -3.90 1.21
N GLY A 125 -7.14 -3.22 0.88
CA GLY A 125 -7.10 -1.80 0.58
C GLY A 125 -6.51 -1.53 -0.79
N GLU A 126 -5.21 -1.73 -0.94
CA GLU A 126 -4.45 -1.37 -2.14
C GLU A 126 -5.01 -2.00 -3.43
N THR A 127 -5.21 -3.30 -3.45
CA THR A 127 -5.76 -4.01 -4.62
C THR A 127 -7.17 -3.54 -4.99
N ALA A 128 -7.98 -3.12 -4.01
CA ALA A 128 -9.31 -2.59 -4.29
C ALA A 128 -9.29 -1.22 -4.96
N LEU A 129 -8.21 -0.45 -4.77
CA LEU A 129 -8.07 0.92 -5.26
C LEU A 129 -7.18 1.03 -6.51
N LEU A 130 -6.05 0.32 -6.52
CA LEU A 130 -5.01 0.47 -7.54
C LEU A 130 -4.81 -0.78 -8.38
N ALA A 131 -4.93 -1.97 -7.78
CA ALA A 131 -4.69 -3.29 -8.38
C ALA A 131 -3.30 -3.46 -9.06
N LYS A 132 -2.39 -2.49 -8.88
CA LYS A 132 -1.06 -2.49 -9.50
C LYS A 132 -0.10 -3.43 -8.79
N ASP A 133 -0.17 -3.49 -7.47
CA ASP A 133 0.70 -4.28 -6.61
C ASP A 133 0.76 -5.75 -6.99
N LEU A 134 -0.38 -6.43 -7.06
CA LEU A 134 -0.44 -7.85 -7.39
C LEU A 134 -0.13 -8.13 -8.86
N GLN A 135 -0.66 -7.31 -9.77
CA GLN A 135 -0.48 -7.54 -11.22
C GLN A 135 0.90 -7.16 -11.73
N VAL A 136 1.45 -6.02 -11.28
CA VAL A 136 2.69 -5.45 -11.82
C VAL A 136 3.88 -5.72 -10.90
N ASP A 137 3.78 -5.30 -9.63
CA ASP A 137 4.92 -5.35 -8.73
C ASP A 137 5.23 -6.80 -8.28
N TRP A 138 4.19 -7.61 -8.09
CA TRP A 138 4.34 -9.06 -7.81
C TRP A 138 4.36 -9.91 -9.07
N GLY A 139 3.94 -9.37 -10.21
CA GLY A 139 3.92 -10.08 -11.49
C GLY A 139 3.01 -11.29 -11.51
N ILE A 140 1.88 -11.27 -10.78
CA ILE A 140 0.96 -12.40 -10.73
C ILE A 140 0.11 -12.41 -12.00
N PRO A 141 0.20 -13.48 -12.82
CA PRO A 141 -0.63 -13.62 -14.01
C PRO A 141 -2.08 -13.89 -13.64
N ASP A 142 -2.96 -13.80 -14.61
CA ASP A 142 -4.38 -14.17 -14.51
C ASP A 142 -5.20 -13.35 -13.51
N MET A 143 -4.72 -12.16 -13.15
CA MET A 143 -5.44 -11.18 -12.33
C MET A 143 -6.07 -10.05 -13.16
N ASP A 144 -6.28 -10.23 -14.45
CA ASP A 144 -6.83 -9.22 -15.37
C ASP A 144 -8.26 -8.77 -15.03
N TYR A 145 -8.96 -9.52 -14.18
CA TYR A 145 -10.25 -9.13 -13.63
C TYR A 145 -10.14 -7.98 -12.60
N LEU A 146 -8.95 -7.71 -12.07
CA LEU A 146 -8.68 -6.56 -11.22
C LEU A 146 -8.44 -5.34 -12.12
N GLN A 147 -9.28 -4.32 -11.97
CA GLN A 147 -9.20 -3.12 -12.81
C GLN A 147 -8.14 -2.16 -12.30
N ARG A 148 -7.13 -1.89 -13.15
CA ARG A 148 -6.08 -0.91 -12.88
C ARG A 148 -6.46 0.48 -13.37
N GLY A 149 -5.76 1.50 -12.86
CA GLY A 149 -5.87 2.87 -13.38
C GLY A 149 -7.19 3.56 -13.03
N THR A 150 -7.90 3.08 -12.02
CA THR A 150 -9.10 3.73 -11.48
C THR A 150 -8.77 4.99 -10.69
N ILE A 151 -7.53 5.07 -10.16
CA ILE A 151 -6.97 6.25 -9.52
C ILE A 151 -5.64 6.56 -10.21
N TYR A 152 -5.47 7.78 -10.68
CA TYR A 152 -4.27 8.23 -11.37
C TYR A 152 -4.01 9.71 -11.08
N LEU A 153 -2.76 10.13 -11.28
CA LEU A 153 -2.36 11.52 -11.16
C LEU A 153 -2.39 12.17 -12.54
N GLU A 154 -2.87 13.40 -12.61
CA GLU A 154 -2.81 14.23 -13.79
C GLU A 154 -1.94 15.46 -13.54
N GLY A 155 -1.24 15.89 -14.58
CA GLY A 155 -0.46 17.12 -14.56
C GLY A 155 -0.41 17.78 -15.92
N GLU A 156 -0.34 19.11 -15.91
CA GLU A 156 -0.24 19.92 -17.12
C GLU A 156 1.20 19.99 -17.62
N ILE A 157 1.41 19.85 -18.92
CA ILE A 157 2.70 20.14 -19.57
C ILE A 157 2.89 21.67 -19.62
N VAL A 158 3.87 22.18 -18.89
CA VAL A 158 4.16 23.62 -18.81
C VAL A 158 5.37 24.05 -19.66
N GLU A 159 6.18 23.12 -20.10
CA GLU A 159 7.27 23.35 -21.05
C GLU A 159 7.48 22.16 -21.98
N LEU A 160 7.76 22.42 -23.25
CA LEU A 160 8.27 21.46 -24.23
C LEU A 160 9.47 22.05 -24.96
N ARG A 161 10.65 21.39 -24.87
CA ARG A 161 11.88 21.85 -25.51
C ARG A 161 12.75 20.66 -25.92
N LYS A 162 13.43 20.80 -27.07
CA LYS A 162 14.54 19.92 -27.43
C LYS A 162 15.74 20.26 -26.56
N LYS A 163 16.22 19.29 -25.79
CA LYS A 163 17.38 19.43 -24.89
C LYS A 163 18.26 18.18 -24.99
N PRO A 164 19.59 18.30 -24.73
CA PRO A 164 20.45 17.14 -24.57
C PRO A 164 19.92 16.23 -23.45
N THR A 165 20.11 14.92 -23.60
CA THR A 165 19.75 13.94 -22.56
C THR A 165 20.85 13.78 -21.50
N TYR A 166 22.07 14.22 -21.81
CA TYR A 166 23.17 14.25 -20.86
C TYR A 166 23.40 15.69 -20.37
N PRO A 167 23.53 15.94 -19.07
CA PRO A 167 23.84 17.27 -18.53
C PRO A 167 25.14 17.84 -19.09
N VAL A 168 25.14 19.14 -19.35
CA VAL A 168 26.33 19.85 -19.84
C VAL A 168 27.02 20.54 -18.68
N GLY A 169 28.26 20.17 -18.41
CA GLY A 169 29.06 20.68 -17.30
C GLY A 169 29.47 19.61 -16.30
N GLU A 170 30.18 20.02 -15.27
CA GLU A 170 30.58 19.13 -14.16
C GLU A 170 29.36 18.83 -13.29
N THR A 171 29.11 17.54 -13.05
CA THR A 171 27.97 17.10 -12.25
C THR A 171 28.37 16.84 -10.80
N MET A 172 27.49 17.14 -9.86
CA MET A 172 27.65 16.93 -8.42
C MET A 172 26.52 16.06 -7.86
N ILE A 173 26.13 16.34 -6.64
CA ILE A 173 24.98 15.74 -5.96
C ILE A 173 23.75 16.59 -6.30
N ASP A 174 22.60 15.93 -6.56
CA ASP A 174 21.33 16.63 -6.80
C ASP A 174 20.76 17.26 -5.52
N ALA A 175 19.68 18.02 -5.65
CA ALA A 175 19.02 18.68 -4.53
C ALA A 175 18.45 17.71 -3.46
N PHE A 176 18.34 16.41 -3.78
CA PHE A 176 17.85 15.35 -2.89
C PHE A 176 18.96 14.47 -2.32
N GLY A 177 20.24 14.89 -2.47
CA GLY A 177 21.39 14.17 -1.94
C GLY A 177 21.80 12.94 -2.76
N ARG A 178 21.30 12.79 -4.00
CA ARG A 178 21.58 11.65 -4.87
C ARG A 178 22.65 11.95 -5.90
N ARG A 179 23.30 10.91 -6.41
CA ARG A 179 24.21 10.98 -7.57
C ARG A 179 23.50 10.33 -8.77
N PRO A 180 22.72 11.08 -9.55
CA PRO A 180 22.01 10.51 -10.68
C PRO A 180 22.97 10.06 -11.77
N THR A 181 22.61 8.99 -12.46
CA THR A 181 23.30 8.53 -13.67
C THR A 181 22.48 8.88 -14.89
N TYR A 182 23.15 9.31 -15.95
CA TYR A 182 22.50 9.71 -17.19
C TYR A 182 22.98 8.88 -18.36
N VAL A 183 22.05 8.58 -19.29
CA VAL A 183 22.39 7.95 -20.56
C VAL A 183 22.30 8.99 -21.67
N ASP A 184 23.39 9.17 -22.41
CA ASP A 184 23.38 10.07 -23.56
C ASP A 184 22.63 9.40 -24.73
N ARG A 185 21.50 10.00 -25.10
CA ARG A 185 20.67 9.62 -26.26
C ARG A 185 20.57 10.78 -27.29
N GLY A 186 21.51 11.72 -27.22
CA GLY A 186 21.49 12.92 -28.05
C GLY A 186 20.46 13.96 -27.60
N THR A 187 19.96 14.73 -28.55
CA THR A 187 18.95 15.77 -28.31
C THR A 187 17.56 15.19 -28.51
N ARG A 188 16.70 15.30 -27.48
CA ARG A 188 15.34 14.75 -27.50
C ARG A 188 14.32 15.79 -27.03
N LEU A 189 13.07 15.63 -27.41
CA LEU A 189 11.97 16.46 -26.94
C LEU A 189 11.65 16.09 -25.48
N ARG A 190 11.78 17.07 -24.60
CA ARG A 190 11.55 16.92 -23.16
C ARG A 190 10.46 17.85 -22.70
N GLY A 191 9.65 17.39 -21.73
CA GLY A 191 8.61 18.18 -21.11
C GLY A 191 8.86 18.41 -19.62
N LEU A 192 8.33 19.52 -19.11
CA LEU A 192 8.10 19.74 -17.69
C LEU A 192 6.61 19.59 -17.43
N VAL A 193 6.26 18.79 -16.45
CA VAL A 193 4.88 18.62 -15.98
C VAL A 193 4.73 19.31 -14.63
N ALA A 194 3.63 20.00 -14.42
CA ALA A 194 3.38 20.87 -13.26
C ALA A 194 3.02 20.10 -11.98
N PHE A 195 3.79 19.11 -11.65
CA PHE A 195 3.86 18.49 -10.33
C PHE A 195 5.28 17.94 -10.13
N GLY A 196 5.70 17.81 -8.89
CA GLY A 196 7.02 17.30 -8.57
C GLY A 196 7.03 16.38 -7.35
N ARG A 197 8.21 16.26 -6.73
CA ARG A 197 8.37 15.43 -5.54
C ARG A 197 7.58 15.94 -4.33
N ALA A 198 7.29 17.24 -4.28
CA ALA A 198 6.47 17.82 -3.23
C ALA A 198 5.03 17.33 -3.29
N ASP A 199 4.54 16.97 -4.47
CA ASP A 199 3.16 16.56 -4.72
C ASP A 199 2.98 15.04 -4.72
N ALA A 200 3.93 14.32 -5.34
CA ALA A 200 3.82 12.90 -5.59
C ALA A 200 4.84 12.03 -4.86
N GLY A 201 5.86 12.61 -4.21
CA GLY A 201 6.93 11.87 -3.54
C GLY A 201 7.94 11.31 -4.52
N ASP A 202 8.01 9.98 -4.67
CA ASP A 202 8.91 9.31 -5.59
C ASP A 202 8.37 9.32 -7.02
N LEU A 203 9.06 10.02 -7.94
CA LEU A 203 8.60 10.13 -9.32
C LEU A 203 8.98 8.91 -10.18
N GLU A 204 10.04 8.21 -9.81
CA GLU A 204 10.63 7.14 -10.62
C GLU A 204 9.76 5.89 -10.70
N SER A 205 8.86 5.69 -9.74
CA SER A 205 7.93 4.55 -9.71
C SER A 205 6.54 4.86 -10.28
N LEU A 206 6.30 6.11 -10.73
CA LEU A 206 5.11 6.45 -11.52
C LEU A 206 5.17 5.81 -12.92
N ILE A 207 4.03 5.40 -13.45
CA ILE A 207 3.93 4.86 -14.80
C ILE A 207 3.19 5.86 -15.69
N CYS A 208 3.87 6.33 -16.75
CA CYS A 208 3.24 7.21 -17.72
C CYS A 208 2.09 6.49 -18.45
N ARG A 209 0.93 7.14 -18.52
CA ARG A 209 -0.22 6.61 -19.28
C ARG A 209 -0.15 6.99 -20.77
N GLU A 210 0.61 8.03 -21.11
CA GLU A 210 0.87 8.42 -22.51
C GLU A 210 1.90 7.44 -23.11
N PRO A 211 1.55 6.72 -24.19
CA PRO A 211 2.49 5.82 -24.85
C PRO A 211 3.74 6.55 -25.34
N GLY A 212 4.91 5.95 -25.13
CA GLY A 212 6.19 6.54 -25.53
C GLY A 212 6.74 7.62 -24.60
N MET A 213 5.97 8.09 -23.62
CA MET A 213 6.45 9.01 -22.59
C MET A 213 7.20 8.26 -21.51
N THR A 214 8.32 8.82 -21.05
CA THR A 214 9.09 8.27 -19.94
C THR A 214 9.51 9.36 -18.96
N ILE A 215 9.45 9.08 -17.66
CA ILE A 215 9.97 9.97 -16.62
C ILE A 215 11.49 9.83 -16.62
N ILE A 216 12.19 10.96 -16.63
CA ILE A 216 13.66 11.03 -16.61
C ILE A 216 14.21 11.72 -15.37
N GLY A 217 13.35 12.19 -14.49
CA GLY A 217 13.69 12.81 -13.22
C GLY A 217 12.68 13.86 -12.78
N GLY A 218 13.08 14.69 -11.83
CA GLY A 218 12.24 15.81 -11.39
C GLY A 218 12.85 16.61 -10.27
N SER A 219 12.26 17.80 -10.04
CA SER A 219 12.53 18.68 -8.92
C SER A 219 11.45 18.54 -7.85
N SER A 220 11.45 19.46 -6.86
CA SER A 220 10.33 19.60 -5.92
C SER A 220 9.00 19.85 -6.63
N ASP A 221 9.02 20.66 -7.69
CA ASP A 221 7.82 21.26 -8.29
C ASP A 221 7.53 20.79 -9.72
N HIS A 222 8.46 20.07 -10.36
CA HIS A 222 8.32 19.63 -11.75
C HIS A 222 8.75 18.17 -11.93
N CYS A 223 7.91 17.40 -12.59
CA CYS A 223 8.27 16.12 -13.17
C CYS A 223 8.85 16.36 -14.58
N ILE A 224 10.00 15.75 -14.87
CA ILE A 224 10.69 15.89 -16.15
C ILE A 224 10.46 14.61 -16.96
N VAL A 225 9.90 14.76 -18.16
CA VAL A 225 9.58 13.65 -19.05
C VAL A 225 10.29 13.76 -20.39
N ASP A 226 10.64 12.62 -20.97
CA ASP A 226 11.03 12.49 -22.37
C ASP A 226 9.78 12.08 -23.16
N VAL A 227 9.47 12.83 -24.21
CA VAL A 227 8.25 12.64 -25.01
C VAL A 227 8.57 12.48 -26.50
N GLU A 228 9.83 12.30 -26.88
CA GLU A 228 10.25 12.16 -28.29
C GLU A 228 9.60 10.97 -29.00
N ASP A 229 9.33 9.89 -28.27
CA ASP A 229 8.77 8.66 -28.82
C ASP A 229 7.24 8.59 -28.70
N CYS A 230 6.57 9.67 -28.26
CA CYS A 230 5.11 9.71 -28.19
C CYS A 230 4.50 9.77 -29.60
N PRO A 231 3.57 8.86 -29.92
CA PRO A 231 2.88 8.92 -31.23
C PRO A 231 1.93 10.13 -31.33
N ARG A 232 1.41 10.61 -30.20
CA ARG A 232 0.62 11.84 -30.12
C ARG A 232 1.54 13.05 -30.05
N VAL A 233 1.26 14.06 -30.86
CA VAL A 233 1.95 15.35 -30.77
C VAL A 233 1.46 16.10 -29.55
N LEU A 234 2.31 16.18 -28.53
CA LEU A 234 2.03 16.88 -27.29
C LEU A 234 2.30 18.39 -27.42
N GLN A 235 1.56 19.21 -26.68
CA GLN A 235 1.68 20.64 -26.61
C GLN A 235 1.71 21.14 -25.16
N VAL A 236 2.23 22.32 -24.93
CA VAL A 236 2.10 23.03 -23.65
C VAL A 236 0.61 23.29 -23.40
N GLY A 237 0.14 22.99 -22.20
CA GLY A 237 -1.27 23.01 -21.82
C GLY A 237 -1.96 21.63 -21.87
N ASP A 238 -1.33 20.59 -22.49
CA ASP A 238 -1.89 19.25 -22.48
C ASP A 238 -1.82 18.65 -21.07
N ILE A 239 -2.89 17.96 -20.68
CA ILE A 239 -2.93 17.17 -19.48
C ILE A 239 -2.45 15.75 -19.80
N VAL A 240 -1.54 15.23 -18.98
CA VAL A 240 -0.99 13.88 -19.08
C VAL A 240 -1.17 13.13 -17.77
N GLY A 241 -1.43 11.83 -17.88
CA GLY A 241 -1.76 10.97 -16.74
C GLY A 241 -0.64 10.03 -16.35
N PHE A 242 -0.64 9.63 -15.05
CA PHE A 242 0.35 8.72 -14.47
C PHE A 242 -0.35 7.74 -13.52
N ASP A 243 -0.14 6.44 -13.72
CA ASP A 243 -0.59 5.44 -12.77
C ASP A 243 0.24 5.49 -11.50
N LEU A 244 -0.45 5.40 -10.37
CA LEU A 244 0.12 5.52 -9.03
C LEU A 244 0.50 4.16 -8.45
N SER A 245 1.52 4.14 -7.59
CA SER A 245 1.69 3.10 -6.57
C SER A 245 0.96 3.51 -5.28
N TYR A 246 0.88 2.59 -4.33
CA TYR A 246 0.29 2.85 -3.01
C TYR A 246 0.99 4.00 -2.28
N GLY A 247 2.33 4.07 -2.37
CA GLY A 247 3.11 5.16 -1.77
C GLY A 247 2.74 6.53 -2.32
N HIS A 248 2.54 6.65 -3.64
CA HIS A 248 2.10 7.90 -4.26
C HIS A 248 0.70 8.31 -3.79
N MET A 249 -0.24 7.35 -3.74
CA MET A 249 -1.60 7.62 -3.29
C MET A 249 -1.61 8.13 -1.85
N LEU A 250 -0.88 7.46 -0.94
CA LEU A 250 -0.75 7.90 0.45
C LEU A 250 -0.14 9.30 0.57
N TYR A 251 0.87 9.60 -0.25
CA TYR A 251 1.54 10.88 -0.22
C TYR A 251 0.64 12.00 -0.77
N ALA A 252 0.13 11.83 -1.98
CA ALA A 252 -0.64 12.84 -2.69
C ALA A 252 -1.97 13.16 -1.99
N THR A 253 -2.68 12.16 -1.46
CA THR A 253 -3.96 12.39 -0.76
C THR A 253 -3.81 13.12 0.56
N GLY A 254 -2.60 13.18 1.12
CA GLY A 254 -2.28 13.98 2.31
C GLY A 254 -1.89 15.43 2.02
N ARG A 255 -1.84 15.85 0.75
CA ARG A 255 -1.41 17.19 0.32
C ARG A 255 -2.60 18.11 0.10
N SER A 256 -2.49 19.34 0.60
CA SER A 256 -3.53 20.38 0.40
C SER A 256 -3.52 20.99 -1.00
N ASP A 257 -2.40 20.87 -1.68
CA ASP A 257 -2.14 21.39 -3.05
C ASP A 257 -2.44 20.37 -4.15
N VAL A 258 -2.78 19.13 -3.79
CA VAL A 258 -3.27 18.10 -4.71
C VAL A 258 -4.79 17.95 -4.58
N SER A 259 -5.50 18.26 -5.63
CA SER A 259 -6.97 18.14 -5.66
C SER A 259 -7.41 16.74 -6.04
N ILE A 260 -8.33 16.15 -5.27
CA ILE A 260 -8.98 14.89 -5.62
C ILE A 260 -10.24 15.21 -6.42
N VAL A 261 -10.31 14.70 -7.64
CA VAL A 261 -11.46 14.86 -8.55
C VAL A 261 -12.07 13.49 -8.80
N TYR A 262 -13.38 13.39 -8.66
CA TYR A 262 -14.14 12.19 -9.00
C TYR A 262 -14.77 12.36 -10.37
N THR A 263 -14.57 11.39 -11.24
CA THR A 263 -15.16 11.36 -12.59
C THR A 263 -16.06 10.15 -12.72
N ASP A 264 -17.13 10.29 -13.50
CA ASP A 264 -17.95 9.14 -13.90
C ASP A 264 -17.13 8.25 -14.86
N ALA A 265 -17.22 6.93 -14.66
CA ALA A 265 -16.50 5.95 -15.46
C ALA A 265 -17.13 5.72 -16.84
#